data_f89ff965c664a589fbafa9f931e87438
#
_entry.id   f89ff965c664a589fbafa9f931e87438
#
_cell.length_a   1.000
_cell.length_b   1.000
_cell.length_c   1.000
_cell.angle_alpha   90.00
_cell.angle_beta   90.00
_cell.angle_gamma   90.00
#
_symmetry.space_group_name_H-M   'P 1'
#
loop_
_entity.id
_entity.type
_entity.pdbx_description
1 polymer ?
#
loop_
_entity_poly.entity_id
_entity_poly.type
_entity_poly.pdbx_seq_one_letter_code
_entity_poly.pdbx_strand_id
1 'polypeptide(L)'
;MFTVKYENNNAYITVPDGIDLPHTLDCGQAFRWEEKGNGVWHGVAYGKYLELCKEADGTLALFNTTEHDFESIWRKYFDLDRDYGAVNNKLSKNEILKNAAEYSFGIRILNQEPWETLCSFIISQNNNIKRIKGIISRLCDNFGEDKGGYHAFPTAERIAECTLEDLAVLRSGFRAKYILDAAQKISSGEIDLEKLKTVSTDAARDELMKIKGVGPKVADCALLFSLCHIDAFPKDVWIKRAMQVLFGGELPDEAKPYAGIAQQYIFFYARETKLSV
;
A
#
# COMPACT_ATOMS: atom_id res chain seq x y z
N MET A 1 12.33 -10.65 15.66
CA MET A 1 13.25 -9.89 14.77
C MET A 1 13.56 -10.79 13.59
N PHE A 2 13.48 -10.31 12.34
CA PHE A 2 13.81 -11.08 11.14
C PHE A 2 15.33 -11.35 11.05
N THR A 3 15.69 -12.35 10.25
CA THR A 3 17.10 -12.59 9.86
C THR A 3 17.20 -12.57 8.34
N VAL A 4 18.33 -12.15 7.80
CA VAL A 4 18.59 -12.11 6.36
C VAL A 4 19.93 -12.79 6.04
N LYS A 5 19.95 -13.56 4.95
CA LYS A 5 21.14 -14.17 4.37
C LYS A 5 21.24 -13.76 2.91
N TYR A 6 22.42 -13.35 2.48
CA TYR A 6 22.69 -13.00 1.08
C TYR A 6 23.47 -14.12 0.41
N GLU A 7 22.98 -14.60 -0.73
CA GLU A 7 23.60 -15.67 -1.49
C GLU A 7 23.27 -15.55 -2.98
N ASN A 8 24.26 -15.65 -3.85
CA ASN A 8 24.07 -15.62 -5.32
C ASN A 8 23.25 -14.40 -5.80
N ASN A 9 23.52 -13.23 -5.25
CA ASN A 9 22.79 -11.98 -5.55
C ASN A 9 21.29 -12.02 -5.20
N ASN A 10 20.89 -12.86 -4.25
CA ASN A 10 19.56 -12.92 -3.70
C ASN A 10 19.57 -12.66 -2.19
N ALA A 11 18.46 -12.13 -1.66
CA ALA A 11 18.25 -12.00 -0.22
C ALA A 11 17.21 -13.04 0.24
N TYR A 12 17.55 -13.80 1.27
CA TYR A 12 16.68 -14.80 1.89
C TYR A 12 16.34 -14.36 3.32
N ILE A 13 15.08 -14.12 3.57
CA ILE A 13 14.60 -13.50 4.81
C ILE A 13 13.72 -14.49 5.57
N THR A 14 14.09 -14.79 6.81
CA THR A 14 13.23 -15.50 7.76
C THR A 14 12.48 -14.48 8.58
N VAL A 15 11.16 -14.47 8.46
CA VAL A 15 10.26 -13.54 9.15
C VAL A 15 9.49 -14.32 10.22
N PRO A 16 9.76 -14.11 11.53
CA PRO A 16 9.17 -14.90 12.61
C PRO A 16 7.65 -14.90 12.62
N ASP A 17 7.05 -13.73 12.34
CA ASP A 17 5.60 -13.56 12.30
C ASP A 17 5.00 -13.91 10.93
N GLY A 18 5.82 -14.49 10.04
CA GLY A 18 5.43 -14.83 8.68
C GLY A 18 5.19 -13.64 7.78
N ILE A 19 5.03 -13.95 6.50
CA ILE A 19 4.49 -13.06 5.49
C ILE A 19 3.64 -13.90 4.52
N ASP A 20 2.46 -13.41 4.19
CA ASP A 20 1.60 -13.98 3.17
C ASP A 20 1.63 -13.06 1.94
N LEU A 21 2.22 -13.54 0.84
CA LEU A 21 2.42 -12.72 -0.36
C LEU A 21 1.11 -12.38 -1.08
N PRO A 22 0.21 -13.34 -1.37
CA PRO A 22 -1.10 -13.04 -1.94
C PRO A 22 -1.86 -12.00 -1.15
N HIS A 23 -1.97 -12.21 0.16
CA HIS A 23 -2.72 -11.31 1.03
C HIS A 23 -2.04 -9.95 1.25
N THR A 24 -0.71 -9.88 1.10
CA THR A 24 0.03 -8.62 1.21
C THR A 24 0.05 -7.83 -0.11
N LEU A 25 0.27 -8.52 -1.24
CA LEU A 25 0.52 -7.87 -2.53
C LEU A 25 -0.74 -7.63 -3.36
N ASP A 26 -1.82 -8.41 -3.16
CA ASP A 26 -3.07 -8.30 -3.96
C ASP A 26 -4.33 -8.07 -3.10
N CYS A 27 -4.19 -7.52 -1.91
CA CYS A 27 -5.33 -7.15 -1.06
C CYS A 27 -5.87 -5.74 -1.33
N GLY A 28 -5.33 -5.01 -2.30
CA GLY A 28 -5.77 -3.67 -2.68
C GLY A 28 -5.04 -2.51 -1.99
N GLN A 29 -3.91 -2.78 -1.32
CA GLN A 29 -3.00 -1.74 -0.84
C GLN A 29 -1.94 -1.34 -1.88
N ALA A 30 -1.60 -2.22 -2.85
CA ALA A 30 -0.67 -1.99 -3.94
C ALA A 30 -1.27 -2.47 -5.27
N PHE A 31 -0.79 -1.92 -6.40
CA PHE A 31 -1.38 -2.19 -7.71
C PHE A 31 -0.37 -2.52 -8.80
N ARG A 32 0.91 -2.66 -8.46
CA ARG A 32 1.98 -2.98 -9.41
C ARG A 32 2.64 -4.33 -9.13
N TRP A 33 1.93 -5.21 -8.42
CA TRP A 33 2.35 -6.58 -8.18
C TRP A 33 1.47 -7.55 -8.95
N GLU A 34 2.11 -8.59 -9.52
CA GLU A 34 1.43 -9.66 -10.26
C GLU A 34 2.09 -11.01 -9.96
N GLU A 35 1.29 -12.05 -9.89
CA GLU A 35 1.78 -13.42 -9.76
C GLU A 35 2.08 -14.00 -11.14
N LYS A 36 3.31 -14.50 -11.33
CA LYS A 36 3.74 -15.20 -12.57
C LYS A 36 3.31 -16.66 -12.61
N GLY A 37 2.78 -17.18 -11.52
CA GLY A 37 2.46 -18.59 -11.29
C GLY A 37 3.46 -19.25 -10.33
N ASN A 38 3.05 -20.39 -9.79
CA ASN A 38 3.83 -21.18 -8.81
C ASN A 38 4.27 -20.39 -7.56
N GLY A 39 3.50 -19.39 -7.15
CA GLY A 39 3.81 -18.56 -5.99
C GLY A 39 4.92 -17.53 -6.19
N VAL A 40 5.39 -17.35 -7.44
CA VAL A 40 6.38 -16.31 -7.77
C VAL A 40 5.65 -15.01 -8.10
N TRP A 41 5.97 -13.96 -7.36
CA TRP A 41 5.46 -12.61 -7.54
C TRP A 41 6.51 -11.71 -8.18
N HIS A 42 6.06 -10.74 -8.94
CA HIS A 42 6.92 -9.67 -9.45
C HIS A 42 6.22 -8.33 -9.40
N GLY A 43 7.01 -7.28 -9.32
CA GLY A 43 6.48 -5.92 -9.30
C GLY A 43 7.55 -4.86 -9.36
N VAL A 44 7.11 -3.61 -9.36
CA VAL A 44 8.00 -2.44 -9.32
C VAL A 44 7.59 -1.57 -8.15
N ALA A 45 8.54 -1.23 -7.29
CA ALA A 45 8.38 -0.28 -6.21
C ALA A 45 9.65 0.56 -6.05
N TYR A 46 9.51 1.84 -5.73
CA TYR A 46 10.64 2.79 -5.66
C TYR A 46 11.52 2.79 -6.92
N GLY A 47 10.92 2.59 -8.10
CA GLY A 47 11.61 2.51 -9.38
C GLY A 47 12.45 1.26 -9.58
N LYS A 48 12.38 0.27 -8.70
CA LYS A 48 13.11 -1.02 -8.75
C LYS A 48 12.16 -2.16 -9.06
N TYR A 49 12.54 -3.02 -10.00
CA TYR A 49 11.88 -4.30 -10.26
C TYR A 49 12.34 -5.34 -9.23
N LEU A 50 11.39 -6.14 -8.77
CA LEU A 50 11.66 -7.26 -7.88
C LEU A 50 10.86 -8.48 -8.32
N GLU A 51 11.50 -9.66 -8.28
CA GLU A 51 10.84 -10.95 -8.22
C GLU A 51 11.06 -11.56 -6.83
N LEU A 52 10.01 -12.19 -6.29
CA LEU A 52 10.07 -12.83 -4.98
C LEU A 52 9.13 -14.02 -4.90
N CYS A 53 9.45 -14.94 -4.01
CA CYS A 53 8.57 -16.05 -3.65
C CYS A 53 8.76 -16.42 -2.18
N LYS A 54 7.84 -17.25 -1.68
CA LYS A 54 7.99 -17.90 -0.38
C LYS A 54 8.42 -19.33 -0.59
N GLU A 55 9.57 -19.68 -0.04
CA GLU A 55 10.12 -21.04 -0.07
C GLU A 55 9.31 -22.00 0.80
N ALA A 56 9.51 -23.31 0.61
CA ALA A 56 8.77 -24.34 1.33
C ALA A 56 8.97 -24.30 2.87
N ASP A 57 10.12 -23.81 3.33
CA ASP A 57 10.42 -23.62 4.76
C ASP A 57 9.86 -22.29 5.33
N GLY A 58 9.17 -21.51 4.51
CA GLY A 58 8.60 -20.22 4.90
C GLY A 58 9.53 -19.02 4.71
N THR A 59 10.76 -19.23 4.24
CA THR A 59 11.72 -18.17 3.92
C THR A 59 11.22 -17.35 2.74
N LEU A 60 11.32 -16.03 2.82
CA LEU A 60 11.03 -15.12 1.73
C LEU A 60 12.30 -14.93 0.89
N ALA A 61 12.28 -15.36 -0.37
CA ALA A 61 13.37 -15.15 -1.32
C ALA A 61 13.10 -13.92 -2.20
N LEU A 62 14.02 -12.96 -2.20
CA LEU A 62 14.03 -11.80 -3.09
C LEU A 62 15.16 -12.00 -4.11
N PHE A 63 14.79 -12.17 -5.38
CA PHE A 63 15.72 -12.45 -6.47
C PHE A 63 16.40 -11.16 -6.97
N ASN A 64 17.66 -11.29 -7.40
CA ASN A 64 18.47 -10.16 -7.89
C ASN A 64 18.47 -8.96 -6.95
N THR A 65 18.59 -9.24 -5.64
CA THR A 65 18.53 -8.24 -4.58
C THR A 65 19.85 -8.20 -3.83
N THR A 66 20.57 -7.09 -3.98
CA THR A 66 21.81 -6.84 -3.22
C THR A 66 21.47 -6.46 -1.77
N GLU A 67 22.47 -6.57 -0.87
CA GLU A 67 22.33 -6.07 0.51
C GLU A 67 21.93 -4.59 0.55
N HIS A 68 22.53 -3.77 -0.33
CA HIS A 68 22.16 -2.36 -0.44
C HIS A 68 20.70 -2.15 -0.84
N ASP A 69 20.19 -2.87 -1.85
CA ASP A 69 18.78 -2.75 -2.29
C ASP A 69 17.84 -3.24 -1.19
N PHE A 70 18.21 -4.31 -0.47
CA PHE A 70 17.41 -4.81 0.65
C PHE A 70 17.31 -3.78 1.77
N GLU A 71 18.43 -3.27 2.27
CA GLU A 71 18.46 -2.34 3.40
C GLU A 71 17.85 -0.97 3.06
N SER A 72 18.06 -0.48 1.82
CA SER A 72 17.56 0.84 1.41
C SER A 72 16.09 0.85 1.00
N ILE A 73 15.54 -0.28 0.51
CA ILE A 73 14.19 -0.33 -0.05
C ILE A 73 13.34 -1.42 0.61
N TRP A 74 13.71 -2.71 0.42
CA TRP A 74 12.79 -3.82 0.65
C TRP A 74 12.49 -4.07 2.11
N ARG A 75 13.46 -3.89 2.99
CA ARG A 75 13.29 -3.99 4.45
C ARG A 75 12.17 -3.08 4.94
N LYS A 76 12.21 -1.81 4.53
CA LYS A 76 11.19 -0.83 4.89
C LYS A 76 9.89 -1.07 4.13
N TYR A 77 9.97 -1.39 2.84
CA TYR A 77 8.80 -1.63 1.99
C TYR A 77 7.88 -2.71 2.57
N PHE A 78 8.45 -3.84 3.01
CA PHE A 78 7.71 -4.96 3.60
C PHE A 78 7.46 -4.80 5.11
N ASP A 79 7.77 -3.66 5.71
CA ASP A 79 7.59 -3.38 7.15
C ASP A 79 8.20 -4.48 8.05
N LEU A 80 9.43 -4.92 7.74
CA LEU A 80 10.06 -6.07 8.38
C LEU A 80 10.51 -5.80 9.82
N ASP A 81 10.71 -4.53 10.18
CA ASP A 81 11.14 -4.13 11.52
C ASP A 81 10.01 -4.12 12.55
N ARG A 82 8.74 -4.16 12.12
CA ARG A 82 7.59 -4.18 13.01
C ARG A 82 7.36 -5.57 13.59
N ASP A 83 7.19 -5.62 14.90
CA ASP A 83 6.79 -6.82 15.63
C ASP A 83 5.27 -7.03 15.50
N TYR A 84 4.87 -7.75 14.45
CA TYR A 84 3.47 -8.10 14.22
C TYR A 84 2.92 -9.07 15.28
N GLY A 85 3.77 -9.90 15.87
CA GLY A 85 3.38 -10.74 17.00
C GLY A 85 2.92 -9.92 18.20
N ALA A 86 3.66 -8.87 18.55
CA ALA A 86 3.28 -7.96 19.63
C ALA A 86 1.99 -7.18 19.29
N VAL A 87 1.79 -6.78 18.03
CA VAL A 87 0.55 -6.14 17.58
C VAL A 87 -0.62 -7.11 17.69
N ASN A 88 -0.48 -8.33 17.17
CA ASN A 88 -1.52 -9.36 17.22
C ASN A 88 -1.90 -9.71 18.67
N ASN A 89 -0.94 -9.81 19.58
CA ASN A 89 -1.21 -10.01 21.01
C ASN A 89 -2.06 -8.89 21.64
N LYS A 90 -1.89 -7.64 21.17
CA LYS A 90 -2.73 -6.52 21.64
C LYS A 90 -4.13 -6.57 21.03
N LEU A 91 -4.25 -6.84 19.74
CA LEU A 91 -5.53 -6.98 19.05
C LEU A 91 -6.35 -8.16 19.59
N SER A 92 -5.68 -9.26 19.99
CA SER A 92 -6.32 -10.47 20.53
C SER A 92 -7.02 -10.28 21.88
N LYS A 93 -6.94 -9.11 22.51
CA LYS A 93 -7.76 -8.77 23.69
C LYS A 93 -9.24 -8.63 23.33
N ASN A 94 -9.55 -8.36 22.09
CA ASN A 94 -10.90 -8.38 21.52
C ASN A 94 -11.05 -9.65 20.68
N GLU A 95 -12.08 -10.46 20.94
CA GLU A 95 -12.29 -11.76 20.29
C GLU A 95 -12.50 -11.61 18.76
N ILE A 96 -13.21 -10.59 18.31
CA ILE A 96 -13.45 -10.35 16.89
C ILE A 96 -12.13 -9.98 16.19
N LEU A 97 -11.33 -9.11 16.79
CA LEU A 97 -10.02 -8.73 16.24
C LEU A 97 -9.02 -9.89 16.28
N LYS A 98 -9.10 -10.76 17.30
CA LYS A 98 -8.33 -12.00 17.35
C LYS A 98 -8.64 -12.88 16.14
N ASN A 99 -9.92 -13.15 15.89
CA ASN A 99 -10.35 -13.97 14.75
C ASN A 99 -9.93 -13.33 13.41
N ALA A 100 -10.05 -12.01 13.29
CA ALA A 100 -9.61 -11.29 12.10
C ALA A 100 -8.10 -11.37 11.90
N ALA A 101 -7.29 -11.26 12.96
CA ALA A 101 -5.84 -11.37 12.91
C ALA A 101 -5.37 -12.81 12.58
N GLU A 102 -6.01 -13.82 13.14
CA GLU A 102 -5.72 -15.22 12.84
C GLU A 102 -6.02 -15.55 11.38
N TYR A 103 -7.16 -15.07 10.87
CA TYR A 103 -7.57 -15.26 9.48
C TYR A 103 -6.66 -14.54 8.48
N SER A 104 -6.14 -13.39 8.88
CA SER A 104 -5.29 -12.51 8.06
C SER A 104 -3.80 -12.67 8.38
N PHE A 105 -3.41 -13.82 8.96
CA PHE A 105 -2.03 -14.06 9.37
C PHE A 105 -1.05 -13.85 8.22
N GLY A 106 -0.01 -13.08 8.48
CA GLY A 106 1.04 -12.79 7.50
C GLY A 106 0.77 -11.57 6.60
N ILE A 107 -0.39 -10.92 6.70
CA ILE A 107 -0.60 -9.63 6.02
C ILE A 107 0.31 -8.58 6.67
N ARG A 108 1.02 -7.83 5.82
CA ARG A 108 1.85 -6.69 6.23
C ARG A 108 1.38 -5.41 5.57
N ILE A 109 1.54 -4.30 6.27
CA ILE A 109 1.31 -2.96 5.69
C ILE A 109 2.55 -2.60 4.88
N LEU A 110 2.39 -2.42 3.57
CA LEU A 110 3.47 -1.99 2.70
C LEU A 110 3.76 -0.49 2.90
N ASN A 111 5.04 -0.14 3.05
CA ASN A 111 5.48 1.25 3.06
C ASN A 111 5.92 1.64 1.64
N GLN A 112 4.95 2.05 0.82
CA GLN A 112 5.13 2.35 -0.59
C GLN A 112 5.70 3.75 -0.81
N GLU A 113 6.09 4.06 -2.04
CA GLU A 113 6.50 5.40 -2.44
C GLU A 113 5.30 6.36 -2.33
N PRO A 114 5.42 7.52 -1.65
CA PRO A 114 4.28 8.38 -1.31
C PRO A 114 3.51 8.93 -2.51
N TRP A 115 4.21 9.40 -3.55
CA TRP A 115 3.56 9.97 -4.74
C TRP A 115 2.85 8.87 -5.56
N GLU A 116 3.50 7.73 -5.79
CA GLU A 116 2.88 6.58 -6.47
C GLU A 116 1.62 6.13 -5.73
N THR A 117 1.69 6.05 -4.40
CA THR A 117 0.56 5.63 -3.56
C THR A 117 -0.60 6.62 -3.65
N LEU A 118 -0.35 7.91 -3.51
CA LEU A 118 -1.38 8.94 -3.62
C LEU A 118 -2.08 8.89 -4.97
N CYS A 119 -1.33 8.83 -6.07
CA CYS A 119 -1.87 8.68 -7.41
C CYS A 119 -2.72 7.42 -7.57
N SER A 120 -2.22 6.29 -7.06
CA SER A 120 -2.91 5.00 -7.14
C SER A 120 -4.26 5.04 -6.42
N PHE A 121 -4.33 5.68 -5.26
CA PHE A 121 -5.58 5.84 -4.52
C PHE A 121 -6.51 6.93 -5.10
N ILE A 122 -6.00 7.95 -5.75
CA ILE A 122 -6.81 8.86 -6.59
C ILE A 122 -7.44 8.06 -7.74
N ILE A 123 -6.69 7.19 -8.40
CA ILE A 123 -7.16 6.32 -9.50
C ILE A 123 -8.18 5.29 -8.98
N SER A 124 -8.04 4.82 -7.75
CA SER A 124 -8.90 3.80 -7.15
C SER A 124 -10.33 4.24 -6.88
N GLN A 125 -10.61 5.54 -6.84
CA GLN A 125 -11.93 6.08 -6.51
C GLN A 125 -13.00 5.59 -7.49
N ASN A 126 -14.06 4.98 -6.98
CA ASN A 126 -15.16 4.41 -7.77
C ASN A 126 -14.65 3.59 -8.97
N ASN A 127 -13.77 2.62 -8.69
CA ASN A 127 -13.06 1.84 -9.70
C ASN A 127 -12.90 0.38 -9.24
N ASN A 128 -12.46 -0.51 -10.12
CA ASN A 128 -12.12 -1.89 -9.79
C ASN A 128 -10.61 -2.15 -10.02
N ILE A 129 -10.08 -3.18 -9.37
CA ILE A 129 -8.63 -3.47 -9.35
C ILE A 129 -8.06 -3.62 -10.76
N LYS A 130 -8.71 -4.38 -11.63
CA LYS A 130 -8.25 -4.59 -13.02
C LYS A 130 -8.10 -3.27 -13.79
N ARG A 131 -9.09 -2.38 -13.65
CA ARG A 131 -9.06 -1.08 -14.33
C ARG A 131 -8.04 -0.14 -13.67
N ILE A 132 -7.86 -0.19 -12.34
CA ILE A 132 -6.83 0.57 -11.61
C ILE A 132 -5.45 0.17 -12.13
N LYS A 133 -5.10 -1.13 -12.11
CA LYS A 133 -3.83 -1.65 -12.64
C LYS A 133 -3.60 -1.20 -14.10
N GLY A 134 -4.61 -1.29 -14.96
CA GLY A 134 -4.50 -0.85 -16.35
C GLY A 134 -4.32 0.66 -16.55
N ILE A 135 -4.84 1.51 -15.66
CA ILE A 135 -4.58 2.96 -15.69
C ILE A 135 -3.16 3.25 -15.24
N ILE A 136 -2.70 2.61 -14.16
CA ILE A 136 -1.34 2.76 -13.63
C ILE A 136 -0.30 2.28 -14.65
N SER A 137 -0.54 1.13 -15.32
CA SER A 137 0.33 0.66 -16.40
C SER A 137 0.47 1.74 -17.48
N ARG A 138 -0.65 2.25 -18.02
CA ARG A 138 -0.58 3.32 -19.03
C ARG A 138 0.11 4.59 -18.53
N LEU A 139 -0.02 4.92 -17.26
CA LEU A 139 0.68 6.06 -16.66
C LEU A 139 2.20 5.83 -16.69
N CYS A 140 2.66 4.65 -16.26
CA CYS A 140 4.07 4.29 -16.30
C CYS A 140 4.60 4.18 -17.74
N ASP A 141 3.86 3.50 -18.63
CA ASP A 141 4.29 3.26 -20.02
C ASP A 141 4.43 4.55 -20.85
N ASN A 142 3.59 5.57 -20.57
CA ASN A 142 3.61 6.82 -21.35
C ASN A 142 4.44 7.94 -20.72
N PHE A 143 4.62 7.92 -19.41
CA PHE A 143 5.25 9.03 -18.69
C PHE A 143 6.39 8.62 -17.76
N GLY A 144 6.51 7.34 -17.44
CA GLY A 144 7.57 6.79 -16.60
C GLY A 144 8.89 6.64 -17.35
N GLU A 145 9.98 6.62 -16.60
CA GLU A 145 11.32 6.35 -17.14
C GLU A 145 11.43 4.86 -17.54
N ASP A 146 11.89 4.60 -18.76
CA ASP A 146 12.21 3.25 -19.23
C ASP A 146 13.48 2.73 -18.53
N LYS A 147 13.36 1.61 -17.84
CA LYS A 147 14.44 0.95 -17.09
C LYS A 147 14.96 -0.32 -17.80
N GLY A 148 14.65 -0.48 -19.08
CA GLY A 148 15.11 -1.64 -19.87
C GLY A 148 14.31 -2.91 -19.58
N GLY A 149 13.00 -2.86 -19.79
CA GLY A 149 12.09 -4.01 -19.62
C GLY A 149 10.92 -3.71 -18.67
N TYR A 150 10.95 -2.59 -17.97
CA TYR A 150 9.85 -2.06 -17.19
C TYR A 150 9.96 -0.52 -17.10
N HIS A 151 8.87 0.14 -16.71
CA HIS A 151 8.87 1.59 -16.49
C HIS A 151 8.76 1.92 -14.99
N ALA A 152 9.55 2.89 -14.54
CA ALA A 152 9.35 3.48 -13.23
C ALA A 152 8.01 4.25 -13.18
N PHE A 153 7.49 4.52 -11.97
CA PHE A 153 6.37 5.44 -11.83
C PHE A 153 6.85 6.86 -12.20
N PRO A 154 6.09 7.65 -12.99
CA PRO A 154 6.51 9.00 -13.36
C PRO A 154 6.55 9.91 -12.15
N THR A 155 7.51 10.83 -12.09
CA THR A 155 7.60 11.79 -10.98
C THR A 155 6.44 12.80 -11.00
N ALA A 156 6.20 13.47 -9.87
CA ALA A 156 5.20 14.53 -9.79
C ALA A 156 5.51 15.68 -10.75
N GLU A 157 6.78 16.04 -10.89
CA GLU A 157 7.25 17.09 -11.80
C GLU A 157 6.91 16.74 -13.25
N ARG A 158 7.16 15.48 -13.65
CA ARG A 158 6.86 15.01 -15.02
C ARG A 158 5.37 15.11 -15.34
N ILE A 159 4.51 14.78 -14.39
CA ILE A 159 3.05 14.87 -14.57
C ILE A 159 2.56 16.32 -14.48
N ALA A 160 3.17 17.13 -13.64
CA ALA A 160 2.80 18.56 -13.51
C ALA A 160 2.99 19.36 -14.80
N GLU A 161 3.93 18.94 -15.67
CA GLU A 161 4.17 19.53 -16.98
C GLU A 161 3.14 19.13 -18.06
N CYS A 162 2.31 18.11 -17.78
CA CYS A 162 1.31 17.62 -18.73
C CYS A 162 0.06 18.49 -18.78
N THR A 163 -0.62 18.45 -19.91
CA THR A 163 -1.99 18.94 -20.06
C THR A 163 -3.01 17.82 -19.78
N LEU A 164 -4.28 18.17 -19.67
CA LEU A 164 -5.34 17.14 -19.57
C LEU A 164 -5.47 16.32 -20.86
N GLU A 165 -5.11 16.88 -22.01
CA GLU A 165 -5.07 16.20 -23.30
C GLU A 165 -3.97 15.13 -23.33
N ASP A 166 -2.78 15.44 -22.82
CA ASP A 166 -1.70 14.45 -22.69
C ASP A 166 -2.14 13.29 -21.79
N LEU A 167 -2.84 13.58 -20.68
CA LEU A 167 -3.33 12.57 -19.75
C LEU A 167 -4.55 11.79 -20.25
N ALA A 168 -5.13 12.12 -21.41
CA ALA A 168 -6.27 11.40 -21.99
C ALA A 168 -5.92 9.96 -22.32
N VAL A 169 -4.65 9.65 -22.67
CA VAL A 169 -4.13 8.31 -22.92
C VAL A 169 -4.36 7.35 -21.75
N LEU A 170 -4.42 7.86 -20.53
CA LEU A 170 -4.64 7.08 -19.32
C LEU A 170 -6.03 6.44 -19.26
N ARG A 171 -7.01 7.01 -19.97
CA ARG A 171 -8.43 6.62 -19.90
C ARG A 171 -8.97 6.62 -18.47
N SER A 172 -8.45 7.54 -17.64
CA SER A 172 -8.77 7.65 -16.21
C SER A 172 -10.06 8.42 -15.92
N GLY A 173 -10.68 9.00 -16.96
CA GLY A 173 -11.89 9.81 -16.84
C GLY A 173 -11.65 11.06 -15.99
N PHE A 174 -12.59 11.37 -15.09
CA PHE A 174 -12.52 12.57 -14.23
C PHE A 174 -11.27 12.59 -13.31
N ARG A 175 -10.57 11.47 -13.15
CA ARG A 175 -9.41 11.36 -12.27
C ARG A 175 -8.16 12.03 -12.84
N ALA A 176 -8.07 12.20 -14.16
CA ALA A 176 -6.95 12.91 -14.81
C ALA A 176 -6.73 14.29 -14.18
N LYS A 177 -7.79 15.07 -13.98
CA LYS A 177 -7.70 16.41 -13.37
C LYS A 177 -7.25 16.37 -11.90
N TYR A 178 -7.52 15.27 -11.16
CA TYR A 178 -7.11 15.14 -9.78
C TYR A 178 -5.63 14.72 -9.69
N ILE A 179 -5.19 13.85 -10.59
CA ILE A 179 -3.77 13.47 -10.71
C ILE A 179 -2.94 14.70 -11.07
N LEU A 180 -3.40 15.52 -12.02
CA LEU A 180 -2.71 16.74 -12.42
C LEU A 180 -2.65 17.78 -11.29
N ASP A 181 -3.75 18.01 -10.58
CA ASP A 181 -3.78 18.93 -9.42
C ASP A 181 -2.83 18.44 -8.30
N ALA A 182 -2.82 17.13 -8.02
CA ALA A 182 -1.89 16.54 -7.05
C ALA A 182 -0.43 16.73 -7.48
N ALA A 183 -0.11 16.45 -8.75
CA ALA A 183 1.23 16.62 -9.30
C ALA A 183 1.72 18.08 -9.19
N GLN A 184 0.87 19.04 -9.57
CA GLN A 184 1.21 20.46 -9.51
C GLN A 184 1.46 20.95 -8.09
N LYS A 185 0.65 20.51 -7.11
CA LYS A 185 0.81 20.90 -5.70
C LYS A 185 2.04 20.28 -5.04
N ILE A 186 2.40 19.06 -5.42
CA ILE A 186 3.59 18.39 -4.90
C ILE A 186 4.84 18.96 -5.55
N SER A 187 4.87 19.12 -6.88
CA SER A 187 6.03 19.64 -7.59
C SER A 187 6.33 21.12 -7.25
N SER A 188 5.31 21.91 -6.92
CA SER A 188 5.49 23.28 -6.45
C SER A 188 5.92 23.40 -4.98
N GLY A 189 5.89 22.30 -4.22
CA GLY A 189 6.15 22.31 -2.78
C GLY A 189 4.98 22.85 -1.94
N GLU A 190 3.80 23.10 -2.53
CA GLU A 190 2.59 23.44 -1.75
C GLU A 190 2.23 22.30 -0.79
N ILE A 191 2.43 21.07 -1.22
CA ILE A 191 2.29 19.86 -0.37
C ILE A 191 3.62 19.10 -0.36
N ASP A 192 4.21 18.96 0.81
CA ASP A 192 5.45 18.23 1.05
C ASP A 192 5.12 16.88 1.71
N LEU A 193 5.13 15.81 0.90
CA LEU A 193 4.81 14.45 1.36
C LEU A 193 5.77 13.94 2.43
N GLU A 194 7.06 14.33 2.39
CA GLU A 194 8.02 13.89 3.40
C GLU A 194 7.74 14.55 4.76
N LYS A 195 7.36 15.84 4.75
CA LYS A 195 6.95 16.54 5.97
C LYS A 195 5.71 15.92 6.60
N LEU A 196 4.79 15.38 5.80
CA LEU A 196 3.57 14.74 6.31
C LEU A 196 3.86 13.49 7.15
N LYS A 197 5.00 12.84 6.99
CA LYS A 197 5.42 11.70 7.83
C LYS A 197 5.69 12.07 9.29
N THR A 198 5.86 13.35 9.59
CA THR A 198 6.32 13.85 10.91
C THR A 198 5.27 14.63 11.69
N VAL A 199 4.11 14.88 11.09
CA VAL A 199 2.99 15.57 11.75
C VAL A 199 1.94 14.57 12.23
N SER A 200 0.91 15.01 12.97
CA SER A 200 -0.18 14.13 13.38
C SER A 200 -1.00 13.65 12.18
N THR A 201 -1.60 12.47 12.29
CA THR A 201 -2.46 11.87 11.26
C THR A 201 -3.57 12.80 10.80
N ASP A 202 -4.20 13.52 11.73
CA ASP A 202 -5.26 14.48 11.40
C ASP A 202 -4.71 15.67 10.60
N ALA A 203 -3.59 16.25 11.02
CA ALA A 203 -2.96 17.35 10.29
C ALA A 203 -2.49 16.95 8.89
N ALA A 204 -1.92 15.74 8.77
CA ALA A 204 -1.50 15.21 7.48
C ALA A 204 -2.70 14.91 6.56
N ARG A 205 -3.81 14.41 7.12
CA ARG A 205 -5.08 14.20 6.39
C ARG A 205 -5.64 15.50 5.84
N ASP A 206 -5.72 16.53 6.68
CA ASP A 206 -6.22 17.84 6.29
C ASP A 206 -5.37 18.45 5.17
N GLU A 207 -4.06 18.27 5.22
CA GLU A 207 -3.14 18.73 4.18
C GLU A 207 -3.37 18.03 2.86
N LEU A 208 -3.47 16.67 2.85
CA LEU A 208 -3.76 15.90 1.65
C LEU A 208 -5.13 16.22 1.05
N MET A 209 -6.12 16.56 1.88
CA MET A 209 -7.46 16.93 1.42
C MET A 209 -7.53 18.28 0.69
N LYS A 210 -6.47 19.07 0.69
CA LYS A 210 -6.36 20.29 -0.16
C LYS A 210 -6.21 19.93 -1.64
N ILE A 211 -5.84 18.70 -1.97
CA ILE A 211 -5.77 18.19 -3.36
C ILE A 211 -7.20 17.95 -3.85
N LYS A 212 -7.51 18.45 -5.05
CA LYS A 212 -8.83 18.24 -5.66
C LYS A 212 -9.15 16.76 -5.80
N GLY A 213 -10.30 16.37 -5.28
CA GLY A 213 -10.79 14.99 -5.34
C GLY A 213 -10.16 14.05 -4.32
N VAL A 214 -9.28 14.51 -3.45
CA VAL A 214 -8.81 13.75 -2.30
C VAL A 214 -9.74 13.99 -1.12
N GLY A 215 -10.49 12.96 -0.74
CA GLY A 215 -11.31 12.95 0.46
C GLY A 215 -10.66 12.12 1.57
N PRO A 216 -11.31 12.03 2.77
CA PRO A 216 -10.72 11.34 3.92
C PRO A 216 -10.25 9.93 3.63
N LYS A 217 -10.99 9.13 2.85
CA LYS A 217 -10.61 7.75 2.50
C LYS A 217 -9.30 7.69 1.69
N VAL A 218 -9.15 8.56 0.69
CA VAL A 218 -7.94 8.58 -0.16
C VAL A 218 -6.75 9.09 0.64
N ALA A 219 -6.95 10.13 1.45
CA ALA A 219 -5.93 10.64 2.36
C ALA A 219 -5.46 9.55 3.34
N ASP A 220 -6.39 8.86 4.02
CA ASP A 220 -6.05 7.78 4.96
C ASP A 220 -5.32 6.61 4.29
N CYS A 221 -5.64 6.28 3.04
CA CYS A 221 -4.89 5.28 2.29
C CYS A 221 -3.45 5.72 2.04
N ALA A 222 -3.23 6.96 1.60
CA ALA A 222 -1.87 7.48 1.40
C ALA A 222 -1.10 7.53 2.72
N LEU A 223 -1.74 7.98 3.81
CA LEU A 223 -1.17 8.02 5.15
C LEU A 223 -0.73 6.64 5.63
N LEU A 224 -1.62 5.65 5.53
CA LEU A 224 -1.36 4.30 6.01
C LEU A 224 -0.29 3.59 5.17
N PHE A 225 -0.43 3.61 3.84
CA PHE A 225 0.36 2.75 2.95
C PHE A 225 1.65 3.39 2.43
N SER A 226 1.96 4.65 2.81
CA SER A 226 3.19 5.29 2.36
C SER A 226 3.78 6.34 3.29
N LEU A 227 2.98 6.92 4.19
CA LEU A 227 3.43 7.99 5.08
C LEU A 227 3.62 7.53 6.54
N CYS A 228 3.61 6.22 6.78
CA CYS A 228 3.88 5.59 8.08
C CYS A 228 2.87 5.90 9.20
N HIS A 229 1.68 6.41 8.88
CA HIS A 229 0.61 6.67 9.86
C HIS A 229 -0.19 5.40 10.12
N ILE A 230 0.33 4.54 10.99
CA ILE A 230 -0.29 3.24 11.29
C ILE A 230 -1.63 3.35 12.05
N ASP A 231 -1.94 4.51 12.59
CA ASP A 231 -3.21 4.89 13.22
C ASP A 231 -4.25 5.42 12.21
N ALA A 232 -3.87 5.64 10.95
CA ALA A 232 -4.82 5.98 9.90
C ALA A 232 -5.76 4.80 9.62
N PHE A 233 -7.06 5.10 9.42
CA PHE A 233 -8.09 4.09 9.25
C PHE A 233 -8.95 4.36 8.01
N PRO A 234 -8.52 3.92 6.82
CA PRO A 234 -9.27 4.12 5.58
C PRO A 234 -10.67 3.51 5.65
N LYS A 235 -11.72 4.34 5.62
CA LYS A 235 -13.12 3.91 5.71
C LYS A 235 -13.77 3.95 4.33
N ASP A 236 -13.72 2.83 3.61
CA ASP A 236 -14.55 2.64 2.43
C ASP A 236 -15.97 2.14 2.81
N VAL A 237 -16.79 1.86 1.81
CA VAL A 237 -18.17 1.39 2.03
C VAL A 237 -18.20 0.03 2.73
N TRP A 238 -17.26 -0.87 2.38
CA TRP A 238 -17.14 -2.19 2.99
C TRP A 238 -16.72 -2.12 4.45
N ILE A 239 -15.67 -1.37 4.74
CA ILE A 239 -15.19 -1.17 6.11
C ILE A 239 -16.25 -0.50 6.98
N LYS A 240 -16.99 0.50 6.47
CA LYS A 240 -18.08 1.12 7.23
C LYS A 240 -19.15 0.11 7.63
N ARG A 241 -19.54 -0.78 6.71
CA ARG A 241 -20.53 -1.83 6.98
C ARG A 241 -19.97 -2.90 7.94
N ALA A 242 -18.73 -3.37 7.69
CA ALA A 242 -18.07 -4.33 8.58
C ALA A 242 -17.96 -3.79 10.01
N MET A 243 -17.55 -2.54 10.17
CA MET A 243 -17.47 -1.88 11.47
C MET A 243 -18.83 -1.80 12.17
N GLN A 244 -19.89 -1.48 11.43
CA GLN A 244 -21.24 -1.43 11.99
C GLN A 244 -21.69 -2.80 12.49
N VAL A 245 -21.45 -3.87 11.70
CA VAL A 245 -21.85 -5.24 12.03
C VAL A 245 -21.01 -5.82 13.17
N LEU A 246 -19.70 -5.62 13.14
CA LEU A 246 -18.78 -6.26 14.06
C LEU A 246 -18.61 -5.51 15.39
N PHE A 247 -18.68 -4.17 15.36
CA PHE A 247 -18.28 -3.31 16.48
C PHE A 247 -19.30 -2.21 16.81
N GLY A 248 -20.49 -2.20 16.18
CA GLY A 248 -21.45 -1.11 16.36
C GLY A 248 -21.00 0.25 15.84
N GLY A 249 -19.96 0.26 14.98
CA GLY A 249 -19.46 1.46 14.29
C GLY A 249 -18.14 2.02 14.84
N GLU A 250 -17.68 1.60 16.03
CA GLU A 250 -16.47 2.11 16.66
C GLU A 250 -15.40 1.05 16.83
N LEU A 251 -14.15 1.41 16.52
CA LEU A 251 -13.01 0.54 16.72
C LEU A 251 -12.68 0.43 18.23
N PRO A 252 -12.46 -0.79 18.75
CA PRO A 252 -12.04 -0.99 20.13
C PRO A 252 -10.78 -0.17 20.51
N ASP A 253 -10.72 0.37 21.72
CA ASP A 253 -9.65 1.26 22.16
C ASP A 253 -8.25 0.64 22.05
N GLU A 254 -8.13 -0.65 22.33
CA GLU A 254 -6.88 -1.40 22.22
C GLU A 254 -6.33 -1.47 20.79
N ALA A 255 -7.19 -1.32 19.77
CA ALA A 255 -6.81 -1.33 18.37
C ALA A 255 -6.44 0.04 17.81
N LYS A 256 -6.85 1.14 18.48
CA LYS A 256 -6.62 2.50 17.98
C LYS A 256 -5.16 2.82 17.64
N PRO A 257 -4.14 2.42 18.43
CA PRO A 257 -2.73 2.65 18.08
C PRO A 257 -2.26 1.88 16.84
N TYR A 258 -3.00 0.86 16.40
CA TYR A 258 -2.72 0.00 15.26
C TYR A 258 -3.91 -0.05 14.30
N ALA A 259 -4.66 1.04 14.24
CA ALA A 259 -5.93 1.09 13.53
C ALA A 259 -5.80 0.67 12.07
N GLY A 260 -4.72 1.04 11.39
CA GLY A 260 -4.46 0.64 9.99
C GLY A 260 -4.24 -0.86 9.80
N ILE A 261 -3.54 -1.52 10.75
CA ILE A 261 -3.37 -2.99 10.70
C ILE A 261 -4.71 -3.66 10.98
N ALA A 262 -5.42 -3.23 12.02
CA ALA A 262 -6.75 -3.73 12.34
C ALA A 262 -7.72 -3.55 11.15
N GLN A 263 -7.63 -2.42 10.44
CA GLN A 263 -8.45 -2.16 9.26
C GLN A 263 -8.20 -3.18 8.15
N GLN A 264 -6.93 -3.52 7.86
CA GLN A 264 -6.61 -4.53 6.84
C GLN A 264 -7.10 -5.91 7.26
N TYR A 265 -6.95 -6.27 8.53
CA TYR A 265 -7.46 -7.56 9.05
C TYR A 265 -8.99 -7.64 8.98
N ILE A 266 -9.69 -6.59 9.40
CA ILE A 266 -11.15 -6.51 9.32
C ILE A 266 -11.61 -6.56 7.86
N PHE A 267 -10.94 -5.82 6.97
CA PHE A 267 -11.27 -5.78 5.54
C PHE A 267 -11.18 -7.17 4.92
N PHE A 268 -10.06 -7.85 5.15
CA PHE A 268 -9.82 -9.17 4.59
C PHE A 268 -10.78 -10.21 5.20
N TYR A 269 -10.91 -10.24 6.52
CA TYR A 269 -11.82 -11.13 7.23
C TYR A 269 -13.27 -10.98 6.76
N ALA A 270 -13.76 -9.75 6.68
CA ALA A 270 -15.14 -9.46 6.26
C ALA A 270 -15.41 -9.88 4.80
N ARG A 271 -14.43 -9.68 3.91
CA ARG A 271 -14.55 -10.04 2.49
C ARG A 271 -14.60 -11.55 2.29
N GLU A 272 -13.72 -12.29 2.94
CA GLU A 272 -13.57 -13.74 2.72
C GLU A 272 -14.61 -14.55 3.49
N THR A 273 -15.01 -14.13 4.68
CA THR A 273 -16.07 -14.81 5.46
C THR A 273 -17.48 -14.48 4.94
N LYS A 274 -17.59 -13.65 3.88
CA LYS A 274 -18.87 -13.21 3.31
C LYS A 274 -19.83 -12.73 4.39
N LEU A 275 -19.30 -12.03 5.39
CA LEU A 275 -20.16 -11.34 6.34
C LEU A 275 -21.24 -10.62 5.55
N SER A 276 -22.51 -10.86 5.90
CA SER A 276 -23.67 -10.24 5.25
C SER A 276 -23.63 -8.73 5.54
N VAL A 277 -22.79 -8.01 4.79
CA VAL A 277 -22.54 -6.57 4.91
C VAL A 277 -23.11 -5.81 3.72
#